data_b7291ef42133b989d1408bd8f2857007
#
_entry.id   b7291ef42133b989d1408bd8f2857007
#
_cell.length_a   1.000
_cell.length_b   1.000
_cell.length_c   1.000
_cell.angle_alpha   90.00
_cell.angle_beta   90.00
_cell.angle_gamma   90.00
#
_symmetry.space_group_name_H-M   'P 1'
#
loop_
_entity.id
_entity.type
_entity.pdbx_description
1 polymer ?
#
loop_
_entity_poly.entity_id
_entity_poly.type
_entity_poly.pdbx_seq_one_letter_code
_entity_poly.pdbx_strand_id
1 'polypeptide(L)'
;MIDWYLIFSNAAQEIISPTTAAYALAALGLALHFGFTGLLNFGQAGFMALGAYGFAIATLTFEFPVWAAFLTGVGASVIFALILGIPTLRLRADYLAIVTIAAAEILRLVFTTNTFEPVTGSANGLQGYKGGFAALNPIPEGKYGFGPFVYNEYDWWVRIVGWAVVAIAALIVWRLIKSPWGRVIKGIREDEDAVRALGKNVYFYKMQSLIIGGVLGSVAGMIFILPRAVVPSNFQTSLTFFIYAILLLGGAATVLGPIIGSIIFWCCSRSSRDSSPAPSRLAGCPSCQAFRRARCASFSLEWRSC
;
A
#
# COMPACT_ATOMS: atom_id res chain seq x y z
N MET A 1 14.43 11.42 30.39
CA MET A 1 14.05 10.03 30.67
C MET A 1 13.26 9.51 29.49
N ILE A 2 13.50 8.29 29.04
CA ILE A 2 12.73 7.65 27.97
C ILE A 2 11.46 7.09 28.61
N ASP A 3 10.28 7.58 28.19
CA ASP A 3 9.00 7.09 28.69
C ASP A 3 8.63 5.78 27.99
N TRP A 4 9.09 4.67 28.57
CA TRP A 4 8.83 3.33 28.04
C TRP A 4 7.35 3.03 27.90
N TYR A 5 6.51 3.51 28.83
CA TYR A 5 5.07 3.36 28.75
C TYR A 5 4.49 4.01 27.48
N LEU A 6 4.92 5.20 27.16
CA LEU A 6 4.47 5.91 25.95
C LEU A 6 4.89 5.17 24.68
N ILE A 7 6.13 4.65 24.65
CA ILE A 7 6.65 3.91 23.49
C ILE A 7 5.85 2.63 23.27
N PHE A 8 5.62 1.85 24.32
CA PHE A 8 4.83 0.61 24.21
C PHE A 8 3.37 0.87 23.88
N SER A 9 2.77 1.92 24.44
CA SER A 9 1.41 2.33 24.15
C SER A 9 1.24 2.74 22.68
N ASN A 10 2.15 3.56 22.15
CA ASN A 10 2.14 3.97 20.76
C ASN A 10 2.38 2.80 19.80
N ALA A 11 3.32 1.91 20.13
CA ALA A 11 3.57 0.70 19.35
C ALA A 11 2.34 -0.22 19.31
N ALA A 12 1.65 -0.38 20.44
CA ALA A 12 0.42 -1.18 20.51
C ALA A 12 -0.74 -0.56 19.70
N GLN A 13 -0.84 0.77 19.65
CA GLN A 13 -1.83 1.46 18.81
C GLN A 13 -1.61 1.20 17.31
N GLU A 14 -0.35 1.05 16.87
CA GLU A 14 -0.05 0.75 15.48
C GLU A 14 -0.46 -0.67 15.05
N ILE A 15 -0.54 -1.62 15.97
CA ILE A 15 -1.03 -2.98 15.66
C ILE A 15 -2.42 -2.95 15.04
N ILE A 16 -3.31 -2.12 15.60
CA ILE A 16 -4.71 -2.00 15.16
C ILE A 16 -4.90 -0.88 14.13
N SER A 17 -3.84 -0.18 13.76
CA SER A 17 -3.89 0.96 12.83
C SER A 17 -4.44 0.56 11.46
N PRO A 18 -5.29 1.40 10.82
CA PRO A 18 -5.71 1.21 9.43
C PRO A 18 -4.55 1.18 8.45
N THR A 19 -3.46 1.86 8.78
CA THR A 19 -2.22 1.83 8.00
C THR A 19 -1.62 0.43 7.98
N THR A 20 -1.50 -0.20 9.16
CA THR A 20 -0.99 -1.58 9.28
C THR A 20 -1.88 -2.56 8.51
N ALA A 21 -3.21 -2.43 8.59
CA ALA A 21 -4.15 -3.24 7.83
C ALA A 21 -3.98 -3.06 6.31
N ALA A 22 -3.82 -1.82 5.83
CA ALA A 22 -3.58 -1.54 4.41
C ALA A 22 -2.26 -2.17 3.92
N TYR A 23 -1.18 -2.03 4.68
CA TYR A 23 0.10 -2.67 4.32
C TYR A 23 0.04 -4.20 4.40
N ALA A 24 -0.68 -4.77 5.36
CA ALA A 24 -0.92 -6.21 5.44
C ALA A 24 -1.62 -6.74 4.19
N LEU A 25 -2.65 -6.02 3.73
CA LEU A 25 -3.41 -6.39 2.54
C LEU A 25 -2.58 -6.23 1.26
N ALA A 26 -1.81 -5.14 1.14
CA ALA A 26 -0.90 -4.92 0.02
C ALA A 26 0.20 -6.00 -0.04
N ALA A 27 0.76 -6.35 1.12
CA ALA A 27 1.76 -7.41 1.23
C ALA A 27 1.17 -8.80 0.95
N LEU A 28 -0.11 -9.05 1.28
CA LEU A 28 -0.81 -10.27 0.92
C LEU A 28 -0.99 -10.39 -0.61
N GLY A 29 -1.33 -9.28 -1.29
CA GLY A 29 -1.36 -9.22 -2.76
C GLY A 29 0.02 -9.49 -3.37
N LEU A 30 1.05 -8.89 -2.80
CA LEU A 30 2.43 -9.11 -3.24
C LEU A 30 2.93 -10.54 -2.93
N ALA A 31 2.48 -11.16 -1.82
CA ALA A 31 2.75 -12.56 -1.53
C ALA A 31 2.24 -13.49 -2.62
N LEU A 32 1.09 -13.16 -3.22
CA LEU A 32 0.53 -13.92 -4.33
C LEU A 32 1.44 -13.83 -5.57
N HIS A 33 1.95 -12.63 -5.87
CA HIS A 33 2.86 -12.41 -7.00
C HIS A 33 4.21 -13.07 -6.75
N PHE A 34 4.92 -12.60 -5.75
CA PHE A 34 6.30 -13.00 -5.47
C PHE A 34 6.39 -14.32 -4.72
N GLY A 35 5.61 -14.45 -3.63
CA GLY A 35 5.70 -15.59 -2.73
C GLY A 35 5.23 -16.91 -3.33
N PHE A 36 4.14 -16.89 -4.08
CA PHE A 36 3.52 -18.12 -4.60
C PHE A 36 3.73 -18.34 -6.09
N THR A 37 3.80 -17.28 -6.91
CA THR A 37 3.91 -17.38 -8.37
C THR A 37 5.33 -17.12 -8.88
N GLY A 38 6.21 -16.50 -8.08
CA GLY A 38 7.56 -16.11 -8.51
C GLY A 38 7.60 -14.89 -9.44
N LEU A 39 6.52 -14.09 -9.50
CA LEU A 39 6.47 -12.87 -10.30
C LEU A 39 7.07 -11.69 -9.52
N LEU A 40 8.13 -11.09 -10.03
CA LEU A 40 8.73 -9.88 -9.48
C LEU A 40 7.93 -8.64 -9.91
N ASN A 41 6.91 -8.29 -9.11
CA ASN A 41 6.10 -7.10 -9.34
C ASN A 41 6.50 -5.97 -8.38
N PHE A 42 7.24 -4.98 -8.87
CA PHE A 42 7.57 -3.77 -8.12
C PHE A 42 6.58 -2.61 -8.34
N GLY A 43 5.50 -2.86 -9.06
CA GLY A 43 4.43 -1.89 -9.32
C GLY A 43 3.29 -1.89 -8.31
N GLN A 44 3.44 -2.49 -7.11
CA GLN A 44 2.35 -2.61 -6.13
C GLN A 44 1.82 -1.24 -5.69
N ALA A 45 2.68 -0.22 -5.57
CA ALA A 45 2.27 1.16 -5.29
C ALA A 45 1.33 1.72 -6.38
N GLY A 46 1.53 1.36 -7.65
CA GLY A 46 0.65 1.76 -8.75
C GLY A 46 -0.75 1.15 -8.63
N PHE A 47 -0.86 -0.12 -8.25
CA PHE A 47 -2.16 -0.76 -7.96
C PHE A 47 -2.86 -0.10 -6.78
N MET A 48 -2.12 0.24 -5.71
CA MET A 48 -2.67 0.97 -4.56
C MET A 48 -3.13 2.37 -4.98
N ALA A 49 -2.35 3.09 -5.79
CA ALA A 49 -2.71 4.41 -6.29
C ALA A 49 -3.99 4.38 -7.12
N LEU A 50 -4.13 3.42 -8.04
CA LEU A 50 -5.34 3.26 -8.86
C LEU A 50 -6.58 2.96 -8.02
N GLY A 51 -6.46 2.11 -7.01
CA GLY A 51 -7.53 1.86 -6.06
C GLY A 51 -7.94 3.12 -5.30
N ALA A 52 -6.95 3.82 -4.76
CA ALA A 52 -7.15 5.04 -3.98
C ALA A 52 -7.79 6.16 -4.82
N TYR A 53 -7.19 6.50 -5.96
CA TYR A 53 -7.70 7.54 -6.84
C TYR A 53 -9.02 7.14 -7.51
N GLY A 54 -9.17 5.89 -7.96
CA GLY A 54 -10.41 5.40 -8.54
C GLY A 54 -11.58 5.52 -7.57
N PHE A 55 -11.39 5.17 -6.31
CA PHE A 55 -12.40 5.34 -5.25
C PHE A 55 -12.68 6.83 -4.97
N ALA A 56 -11.64 7.65 -4.79
CA ALA A 56 -11.79 9.05 -4.44
C ALA A 56 -12.45 9.86 -5.57
N ILE A 57 -12.02 9.66 -6.81
CA ILE A 57 -12.59 10.34 -8.00
C ILE A 57 -14.05 9.92 -8.21
N ALA A 58 -14.34 8.61 -8.11
CA ALA A 58 -15.71 8.11 -8.28
C ALA A 58 -16.67 8.71 -7.24
N THR A 59 -16.21 8.90 -6.01
CA THR A 59 -17.02 9.48 -4.93
C THR A 59 -17.18 10.98 -5.06
N LEU A 60 -16.12 11.73 -5.46
CA LEU A 60 -16.13 13.20 -5.49
C LEU A 60 -16.67 13.77 -6.80
N THR A 61 -16.26 13.19 -7.95
CA THR A 61 -16.58 13.74 -9.27
C THR A 61 -17.89 13.16 -9.81
N PHE A 62 -18.13 11.85 -9.56
CA PHE A 62 -19.32 11.17 -10.09
C PHE A 62 -20.40 10.93 -9.03
N GLU A 63 -20.15 11.32 -7.79
CA GLU A 63 -21.07 11.13 -6.65
C GLU A 63 -21.61 9.69 -6.52
N PHE A 64 -20.80 8.72 -6.90
CA PHE A 64 -21.18 7.32 -6.86
C PHE A 64 -21.33 6.83 -5.42
N PRO A 65 -22.30 5.93 -5.16
CA PRO A 65 -22.38 5.26 -3.86
C PRO A 65 -21.10 4.45 -3.59
N VAL A 66 -20.77 4.24 -2.32
CA VAL A 66 -19.52 3.62 -1.86
C VAL A 66 -19.21 2.30 -2.57
N TRP A 67 -20.24 1.45 -2.79
CA TRP A 67 -20.05 0.18 -3.48
C TRP A 67 -19.65 0.34 -4.95
N ALA A 68 -20.23 1.33 -5.66
CA ALA A 68 -19.88 1.61 -7.05
C ALA A 68 -18.48 2.23 -7.13
N ALA A 69 -18.14 3.17 -6.22
CA ALA A 69 -16.79 3.73 -6.12
C ALA A 69 -15.73 2.65 -5.81
N PHE A 70 -16.06 1.66 -4.99
CA PHE A 70 -15.21 0.50 -4.76
C PHE A 70 -14.96 -0.29 -6.06
N LEU A 71 -16.02 -0.56 -6.84
CA LEU A 71 -15.92 -1.29 -8.11
C LEU A 71 -15.10 -0.52 -9.16
N THR A 72 -15.18 0.81 -9.21
CA THR A 72 -14.36 1.61 -10.14
C THR A 72 -12.88 1.49 -9.84
N GLY A 73 -12.47 1.54 -8.58
CA GLY A 73 -11.07 1.36 -8.19
C GLY A 73 -10.56 -0.06 -8.46
N VAL A 74 -11.38 -1.09 -8.19
CA VAL A 74 -11.06 -2.49 -8.55
C VAL A 74 -10.97 -2.64 -10.06
N GLY A 75 -11.92 -2.08 -10.81
CA GLY A 75 -11.93 -2.11 -12.29
C GLY A 75 -10.69 -1.46 -12.90
N ALA A 76 -10.30 -0.29 -12.39
CA ALA A 76 -9.07 0.40 -12.82
C ALA A 76 -7.82 -0.46 -12.58
N SER A 77 -7.75 -1.16 -11.46
CA SER A 77 -6.62 -2.05 -11.17
C SER A 77 -6.59 -3.29 -12.06
N VAL A 78 -7.76 -3.86 -12.42
CA VAL A 78 -7.85 -4.98 -13.38
C VAL A 78 -7.40 -4.54 -14.76
N ILE A 79 -7.84 -3.37 -15.23
CA ILE A 79 -7.41 -2.82 -16.52
C ILE A 79 -5.89 -2.61 -16.53
N PHE A 80 -5.35 -2.06 -15.47
CA PHE A 80 -3.90 -1.87 -15.32
C PHE A 80 -3.12 -3.19 -15.31
N ALA A 81 -3.64 -4.21 -14.60
CA ALA A 81 -3.05 -5.54 -14.61
C ALA A 81 -3.04 -6.16 -16.02
N LEU A 82 -4.09 -5.95 -16.81
CA LEU A 82 -4.15 -6.41 -18.20
C LEU A 82 -3.17 -5.64 -19.10
N ILE A 83 -3.13 -4.32 -18.98
CA ILE A 83 -2.19 -3.47 -19.75
C ILE A 83 -0.74 -3.87 -19.47
N LEU A 84 -0.40 -4.11 -18.21
CA LEU A 84 0.94 -4.56 -17.83
C LEU A 84 1.18 -6.02 -18.22
N GLY A 85 0.25 -6.90 -17.89
CA GLY A 85 0.44 -8.35 -18.00
C GLY A 85 0.52 -8.85 -19.45
N ILE A 86 -0.28 -8.26 -20.39
CA ILE A 86 -0.30 -8.71 -21.79
C ILE A 86 1.09 -8.66 -22.43
N PRO A 87 1.83 -7.55 -22.37
CA PRO A 87 3.17 -7.50 -22.96
C PRO A 87 4.25 -8.15 -22.07
N THR A 88 4.16 -7.99 -20.74
CA THR A 88 5.30 -8.28 -19.85
C THR A 88 5.41 -9.71 -19.39
N LEU A 89 4.29 -10.44 -19.24
CA LEU A 89 4.32 -11.83 -18.79
C LEU A 89 4.94 -12.81 -19.80
N ARG A 90 5.21 -12.33 -21.02
CA ARG A 90 5.97 -13.08 -22.05
C ARG A 90 7.47 -12.88 -21.92
N LEU A 91 7.91 -11.88 -21.14
CA LEU A 91 9.31 -11.58 -20.90
C LEU A 91 9.84 -12.33 -19.68
N ARG A 92 11.17 -12.32 -19.51
CA ARG A 92 11.81 -12.86 -18.30
C ARG A 92 11.41 -12.02 -17.06
N ALA A 93 11.47 -12.66 -15.89
CA ALA A 93 11.02 -12.05 -14.62
C ALA A 93 11.66 -10.68 -14.31
N ASP A 94 12.95 -10.50 -14.67
CA ASP A 94 13.70 -9.25 -14.44
C ASP A 94 13.12 -8.07 -15.23
N TYR A 95 12.70 -8.31 -16.48
CA TYR A 95 12.06 -7.26 -17.30
C TYR A 95 10.68 -6.86 -16.75
N LEU A 96 9.93 -7.82 -16.19
CA LEU A 96 8.66 -7.53 -15.53
C LEU A 96 8.89 -6.57 -14.37
N ALA A 97 9.92 -6.78 -13.56
CA ALA A 97 10.26 -5.91 -12.43
C ALA A 97 10.49 -4.46 -12.88
N ILE A 98 11.32 -4.26 -13.91
CA ILE A 98 11.66 -2.92 -14.43
C ILE A 98 10.41 -2.22 -15.00
N VAL A 99 9.61 -2.93 -15.80
CA VAL A 99 8.40 -2.35 -16.43
C VAL A 99 7.36 -2.00 -15.38
N THR A 100 7.18 -2.82 -14.35
CA THR A 100 6.20 -2.54 -13.30
C THR A 100 6.58 -1.34 -12.44
N ILE A 101 7.88 -1.12 -12.14
CA ILE A 101 8.34 0.11 -11.48
C ILE A 101 8.05 1.34 -12.37
N ALA A 102 8.47 1.27 -13.64
CA ALA A 102 8.29 2.38 -14.56
C ALA A 102 6.81 2.74 -14.73
N ALA A 103 5.94 1.75 -14.89
CA ALA A 103 4.50 1.96 -15.03
C ALA A 103 3.87 2.58 -13.77
N ALA A 104 4.25 2.14 -12.57
CA ALA A 104 3.77 2.73 -11.32
C ALA A 104 4.22 4.18 -11.18
N GLU A 105 5.45 4.50 -11.57
CA GLU A 105 5.98 5.86 -11.51
C GLU A 105 5.34 6.78 -12.56
N ILE A 106 5.08 6.27 -13.78
CA ILE A 106 4.33 7.00 -14.80
C ILE A 106 2.92 7.35 -14.29
N LEU A 107 2.22 6.40 -13.67
CA LEU A 107 0.90 6.65 -13.07
C LEU A 107 0.98 7.74 -12.01
N ARG A 108 1.96 7.66 -11.11
CA ARG A 108 2.16 8.67 -10.07
C ARG A 108 2.40 10.07 -10.68
N LEU A 109 3.21 10.16 -11.73
CA LEU A 109 3.46 11.42 -12.43
C LEU A 109 2.20 11.93 -13.12
N VAL A 110 1.41 11.08 -13.75
CA VAL A 110 0.11 11.44 -14.34
C VAL A 110 -0.81 12.05 -13.29
N PHE A 111 -0.91 11.45 -12.11
CA PHE A 111 -1.72 12.00 -11.02
C PHE A 111 -1.16 13.32 -10.44
N THR A 112 0.11 13.61 -10.61
CA THR A 112 0.74 14.86 -10.16
C THR A 112 0.58 15.99 -11.20
N THR A 113 0.26 15.67 -12.45
CA THR A 113 0.21 16.64 -13.54
C THR A 113 -0.95 17.63 -13.37
N ASN A 114 -0.66 18.93 -13.55
CA ASN A 114 -1.66 20.01 -13.41
C ASN A 114 -2.79 19.92 -14.45
N THR A 115 -2.56 19.27 -15.59
CA THR A 115 -3.60 19.08 -16.62
C THR A 115 -4.82 18.32 -16.09
N PHE A 116 -4.63 17.42 -15.14
CA PHE A 116 -5.68 16.62 -14.51
C PHE A 116 -6.09 17.15 -13.12
N GLU A 117 -5.64 18.36 -12.73
CA GLU A 117 -5.93 18.96 -11.42
C GLU A 117 -7.43 18.94 -11.06
N PRO A 118 -8.38 19.27 -11.97
CA PRO A 118 -9.82 19.26 -11.63
C PRO A 118 -10.33 17.89 -11.18
N VAL A 119 -9.66 16.80 -11.57
CA VAL A 119 -10.09 15.42 -11.28
C VAL A 119 -9.21 14.76 -10.23
N THR A 120 -7.89 14.96 -10.28
CA THR A 120 -6.93 14.28 -9.39
C THR A 120 -6.45 15.14 -8.23
N GLY A 121 -6.74 16.45 -8.24
CA GLY A 121 -6.21 17.40 -7.26
C GLY A 121 -4.71 17.67 -7.39
N SER A 122 -4.05 17.16 -8.46
CA SER A 122 -2.61 17.32 -8.72
C SER A 122 -1.76 17.03 -7.46
N ALA A 123 -0.77 17.84 -7.17
CA ALA A 123 0.12 17.68 -6.01
C ALA A 123 -0.60 17.88 -4.65
N ASN A 124 -1.69 18.64 -4.61
CA ASN A 124 -2.49 18.89 -3.41
C ASN A 124 -3.35 17.69 -3.01
N GLY A 125 -3.67 16.83 -3.99
CA GLY A 125 -4.46 15.63 -3.79
C GLY A 125 -5.94 15.89 -3.57
N LEU A 126 -6.68 14.81 -3.22
CA LEU A 126 -8.12 14.84 -3.02
C LEU A 126 -8.49 14.68 -1.55
N GLN A 127 -9.50 15.44 -1.11
CA GLN A 127 -10.08 15.39 0.23
C GLN A 127 -11.61 15.39 0.13
N GLY A 128 -12.30 14.99 1.21
CA GLY A 128 -13.76 15.09 1.26
C GLY A 128 -14.53 13.83 0.83
N TYR A 129 -13.88 12.80 0.28
CA TYR A 129 -14.52 11.55 -0.18
C TYR A 129 -15.01 10.61 0.95
N LYS A 130 -14.82 11.01 2.21
CA LYS A 130 -15.13 10.17 3.39
C LYS A 130 -16.62 10.13 3.72
N GLY A 131 -17.41 11.09 3.24
CA GLY A 131 -18.82 11.28 3.64
C GLY A 131 -19.68 10.05 3.40
N GLY A 132 -19.61 9.45 2.21
CA GLY A 132 -20.37 8.24 1.91
C GLY A 132 -19.97 7.04 2.77
N PHE A 133 -18.69 6.89 3.07
CA PHE A 133 -18.20 5.80 3.93
C PHE A 133 -18.54 6.05 5.42
N ALA A 134 -18.51 7.31 5.86
CA ALA A 134 -18.92 7.68 7.20
C ALA A 134 -20.43 7.47 7.44
N ALA A 135 -21.26 7.67 6.41
CA ALA A 135 -22.69 7.43 6.49
C ALA A 135 -23.07 5.95 6.72
N LEU A 136 -22.17 5.02 6.37
CA LEU A 136 -22.33 3.59 6.61
C LEU A 136 -21.93 3.17 8.03
N ASN A 137 -21.45 4.11 8.87
CA ASN A 137 -21.00 3.81 10.22
C ASN A 137 -22.20 3.49 11.14
N PRO A 138 -22.28 2.27 11.72
CA PRO A 138 -23.33 1.92 12.67
C PRO A 138 -23.03 2.40 14.10
N ILE A 139 -21.84 2.93 14.37
CA ILE A 139 -21.38 3.33 15.70
C ILE A 139 -21.91 4.74 16.00
N PRO A 140 -22.64 4.97 17.12
CA PRO A 140 -23.11 6.30 17.51
C PRO A 140 -21.96 7.30 17.67
N GLU A 141 -22.24 8.57 17.50
CA GLU A 141 -21.25 9.65 17.68
C GLU A 141 -20.69 9.64 19.11
N GLY A 142 -19.35 9.60 19.22
CA GLY A 142 -18.68 9.56 20.50
C GLY A 142 -17.22 9.15 20.43
N LYS A 143 -16.55 9.23 21.58
CA LYS A 143 -15.19 8.69 21.76
C LYS A 143 -15.28 7.36 22.50
N TYR A 144 -14.75 6.32 21.89
CA TYR A 144 -14.79 4.98 22.43
C TYR A 144 -13.37 4.45 22.67
N GLY A 145 -13.17 3.76 23.76
CA GLY A 145 -11.92 3.10 24.06
C GLY A 145 -11.55 3.11 25.53
N PHE A 146 -10.44 2.43 25.83
CA PHE A 146 -9.92 2.29 27.19
C PHE A 146 -8.42 2.63 27.19
N GLY A 147 -7.99 3.43 28.15
CA GLY A 147 -6.59 3.83 28.29
C GLY A 147 -6.04 4.54 27.04
N PRO A 148 -4.95 4.03 26.41
CA PRO A 148 -4.34 4.63 25.23
C PRO A 148 -5.13 4.42 23.93
N PHE A 149 -6.13 3.53 23.89
CA PHE A 149 -6.92 3.17 22.70
C PHE A 149 -8.21 3.97 22.57
N VAL A 150 -8.19 5.27 22.89
CA VAL A 150 -9.36 6.15 22.76
C VAL A 150 -9.38 6.79 21.38
N TYR A 151 -10.39 6.48 20.58
CA TYR A 151 -10.54 6.97 19.21
C TYR A 151 -11.97 7.44 18.96
N ASN A 152 -12.17 8.27 17.92
CA ASN A 152 -13.49 8.66 17.44
C ASN A 152 -14.20 7.45 16.79
N GLU A 153 -15.52 7.54 16.68
CA GLU A 153 -16.37 6.53 16.03
C GLU A 153 -15.90 6.19 14.60
N TYR A 154 -15.55 7.21 13.80
CA TYR A 154 -15.05 7.03 12.45
C TYR A 154 -13.72 6.25 12.42
N ASP A 155 -12.81 6.57 13.32
CA ASP A 155 -11.52 5.89 13.41
C ASP A 155 -11.66 4.42 13.81
N TRP A 156 -12.61 4.10 14.70
CA TRP A 156 -12.96 2.72 15.04
C TRP A 156 -13.57 1.99 13.84
N TRP A 157 -14.49 2.64 13.14
CA TRP A 157 -15.13 2.06 11.96
C TRP A 157 -14.12 1.68 10.89
N VAL A 158 -13.21 2.58 10.54
CA VAL A 158 -12.14 2.33 9.56
C VAL A 158 -11.24 1.15 10.01
N ARG A 159 -10.91 1.04 11.30
CA ARG A 159 -10.12 -0.07 11.83
C ARG A 159 -10.82 -1.40 11.70
N ILE A 160 -12.07 -1.46 12.12
CA ILE A 160 -12.88 -2.69 12.08
C ILE A 160 -13.03 -3.16 10.63
N VAL A 161 -13.43 -2.26 9.72
CA VAL A 161 -13.59 -2.59 8.30
C VAL A 161 -12.25 -2.98 7.68
N GLY A 162 -11.19 -2.24 7.95
CA GLY A 162 -9.85 -2.54 7.42
C GLY A 162 -9.39 -3.95 7.80
N TRP A 163 -9.45 -4.32 9.07
CA TRP A 163 -9.05 -5.64 9.55
C TRP A 163 -10.02 -6.75 9.12
N ALA A 164 -11.32 -6.47 9.01
CA ALA A 164 -12.29 -7.42 8.46
C ALA A 164 -11.97 -7.75 6.99
N VAL A 165 -11.62 -6.74 6.17
CA VAL A 165 -11.21 -6.95 4.79
C VAL A 165 -9.89 -7.75 4.71
N VAL A 166 -8.92 -7.48 5.58
CA VAL A 166 -7.68 -8.27 5.67
C VAL A 166 -7.99 -9.73 5.99
N ALA A 167 -8.86 -10.00 6.97
CA ALA A 167 -9.25 -11.36 7.36
C ALA A 167 -9.96 -12.11 6.21
N ILE A 168 -10.89 -11.45 5.52
CA ILE A 168 -11.59 -12.02 4.36
C ILE A 168 -10.60 -12.29 3.22
N ALA A 169 -9.72 -11.34 2.90
CA ALA A 169 -8.70 -11.50 1.87
C ALA A 169 -7.73 -12.64 2.19
N ALA A 170 -7.28 -12.74 3.45
CA ALA A 170 -6.42 -13.85 3.90
C ALA A 170 -7.12 -15.21 3.76
N LEU A 171 -8.41 -15.29 4.10
CA LEU A 171 -9.21 -16.51 3.92
C LEU A 171 -9.34 -16.89 2.44
N ILE A 172 -9.61 -15.91 1.57
CA ILE A 172 -9.71 -16.13 0.11
C ILE A 172 -8.38 -16.63 -0.43
N VAL A 173 -7.26 -15.95 -0.12
CA VAL A 173 -5.92 -16.34 -0.58
C VAL A 173 -5.55 -17.72 -0.02
N TRP A 174 -5.85 -18.01 1.23
CA TRP A 174 -5.59 -19.32 1.84
C TRP A 174 -6.34 -20.44 1.10
N ARG A 175 -7.61 -20.23 0.76
CA ARG A 175 -8.41 -21.19 -0.04
C ARG A 175 -7.85 -21.35 -1.45
N LEU A 176 -7.49 -20.24 -2.10
CA LEU A 176 -6.89 -20.26 -3.44
C LEU A 176 -5.58 -21.07 -3.46
N ILE A 177 -4.69 -20.85 -2.49
CA ILE A 177 -3.39 -21.56 -2.43
C ILE A 177 -3.55 -23.05 -2.12
N LYS A 178 -4.61 -23.44 -1.40
CA LYS A 178 -4.91 -24.87 -1.15
C LYS A 178 -5.66 -25.56 -2.31
N SER A 179 -6.20 -24.79 -3.25
CA SER A 179 -6.94 -25.31 -4.40
C SER A 179 -6.01 -25.93 -5.47
N PRO A 180 -6.58 -26.63 -6.48
CA PRO A 180 -5.80 -27.08 -7.66
C PRO A 180 -5.05 -25.94 -8.36
N TRP A 181 -5.62 -24.74 -8.41
CA TRP A 181 -5.00 -23.53 -8.94
C TRP A 181 -3.70 -23.18 -8.18
N GLY A 182 -3.74 -23.21 -6.86
CA GLY A 182 -2.57 -22.92 -6.01
C GLY A 182 -1.43 -23.91 -6.22
N ARG A 183 -1.73 -25.19 -6.54
CA ARG A 183 -0.69 -26.18 -6.87
C ARG A 183 0.00 -25.86 -8.18
N VAL A 184 -0.76 -25.41 -9.18
CA VAL A 184 -0.18 -25.05 -10.49
C VAL A 184 0.72 -23.82 -10.38
N ILE A 185 0.32 -22.78 -9.67
CA ILE A 185 1.18 -21.57 -9.52
C ILE A 185 2.44 -21.84 -8.71
N LYS A 186 2.40 -22.70 -7.70
CA LYS A 186 3.61 -23.13 -6.99
C LYS A 186 4.53 -23.92 -7.92
N GLY A 187 3.99 -24.79 -8.77
CA GLY A 187 4.76 -25.48 -9.81
C GLY A 187 5.41 -24.51 -10.79
N ILE A 188 4.69 -23.46 -11.23
CA ILE A 188 5.22 -22.42 -12.11
C ILE A 188 6.40 -21.66 -11.46
N ARG A 189 6.34 -21.45 -10.15
CA ARG A 189 7.42 -20.81 -9.41
C ARG A 189 8.69 -21.66 -9.35
N GLU A 190 8.55 -22.98 -9.22
CA GLU A 190 9.69 -23.90 -9.11
C GLU A 190 10.30 -24.18 -10.50
N ASP A 191 9.45 -24.55 -11.48
CA ASP A 191 9.88 -24.81 -12.86
C ASP A 191 8.72 -24.53 -13.84
N GLU A 192 8.84 -23.42 -14.57
CA GLU A 192 7.85 -22.99 -15.55
C GLU A 192 7.78 -23.95 -16.76
N ASP A 193 8.92 -24.47 -17.20
CA ASP A 193 9.00 -25.30 -18.39
C ASP A 193 8.43 -26.71 -18.11
N ALA A 194 8.63 -27.25 -16.91
CA ALA A 194 8.01 -28.50 -16.47
C ALA A 194 6.48 -28.38 -16.44
N VAL A 195 5.92 -27.27 -15.93
CA VAL A 195 4.46 -27.05 -15.91
C VAL A 195 3.91 -26.89 -17.34
N ARG A 196 4.66 -26.22 -18.21
CA ARG A 196 4.30 -26.09 -19.63
C ARG A 196 4.31 -27.44 -20.35
N ALA A 197 5.27 -28.31 -20.05
CA ALA A 197 5.34 -29.67 -20.59
C ALA A 197 4.15 -30.54 -20.16
N LEU A 198 3.56 -30.27 -18.97
CA LEU A 198 2.33 -30.91 -18.52
C LEU A 198 1.05 -30.34 -19.19
N GLY A 199 1.18 -29.51 -20.23
CA GLY A 199 0.08 -28.95 -21.01
C GLY A 199 -0.70 -27.83 -20.33
N LYS A 200 -0.14 -27.19 -19.27
CA LYS A 200 -0.78 -26.06 -18.60
C LYS A 200 -0.40 -24.72 -19.25
N ASN A 201 -1.37 -23.86 -19.43
CA ASN A 201 -1.13 -22.51 -19.96
C ASN A 201 -0.57 -21.59 -18.85
N VAL A 202 0.76 -21.57 -18.70
CA VAL A 202 1.47 -20.80 -17.68
C VAL A 202 1.14 -19.32 -17.75
N TYR A 203 1.06 -18.74 -18.95
CA TYR A 203 0.71 -17.34 -19.16
C TYR A 203 -0.65 -16.97 -18.50
N PHE A 204 -1.66 -17.81 -18.67
CA PHE A 204 -2.99 -17.60 -18.12
C PHE A 204 -2.98 -17.60 -16.57
N TYR A 205 -2.24 -18.53 -15.95
CA TYR A 205 -2.11 -18.59 -14.49
C TYR A 205 -1.34 -17.40 -13.93
N LYS A 206 -0.27 -16.98 -14.59
CA LYS A 206 0.49 -15.77 -14.22
C LYS A 206 -0.39 -14.51 -14.32
N MET A 207 -1.18 -14.38 -15.39
CA MET A 207 -2.12 -13.27 -15.57
C MET A 207 -3.17 -13.23 -14.46
N GLN A 208 -3.77 -14.36 -14.12
CA GLN A 208 -4.73 -14.44 -13.01
C GLN A 208 -4.09 -14.04 -11.69
N SER A 209 -2.88 -14.52 -11.41
CA SER A 209 -2.13 -14.12 -10.21
C SER A 209 -1.90 -12.62 -10.17
N LEU A 210 -1.48 -12.01 -11.30
CA LEU A 210 -1.24 -10.57 -11.41
C LEU A 210 -2.53 -9.76 -11.15
N ILE A 211 -3.66 -10.18 -11.70
CA ILE A 211 -4.95 -9.53 -11.50
C ILE A 211 -5.37 -9.63 -10.03
N ILE A 212 -5.36 -10.82 -9.44
CA ILE A 212 -5.85 -11.03 -8.07
C ILE A 212 -4.98 -10.25 -7.07
N GLY A 213 -3.65 -10.33 -7.19
CA GLY A 213 -2.76 -9.59 -6.30
C GLY A 213 -2.81 -8.08 -6.53
N GLY A 214 -3.05 -7.63 -7.78
CA GLY A 214 -3.28 -6.22 -8.10
C GLY A 214 -4.59 -5.69 -7.50
N VAL A 215 -5.67 -6.48 -7.53
CA VAL A 215 -6.95 -6.15 -6.87
C VAL A 215 -6.76 -6.03 -5.36
N LEU A 216 -6.03 -6.94 -4.71
CA LEU A 216 -5.71 -6.83 -3.29
C LEU A 216 -4.91 -5.56 -3.00
N GLY A 217 -3.97 -5.18 -3.86
CA GLY A 217 -3.24 -3.91 -3.81
C GLY A 217 -4.16 -2.70 -3.93
N SER A 218 -5.12 -2.74 -4.87
CA SER A 218 -6.13 -1.69 -5.04
C SER A 218 -6.97 -1.49 -3.79
N VAL A 219 -7.51 -2.57 -3.23
CA VAL A 219 -8.30 -2.51 -1.98
C VAL A 219 -7.46 -2.02 -0.81
N ALA A 220 -6.19 -2.40 -0.74
CA ALA A 220 -5.25 -1.87 0.23
C ALA A 220 -5.08 -0.35 0.10
N GLY A 221 -4.99 0.15 -1.13
CA GLY A 221 -4.93 1.58 -1.43
C GLY A 221 -6.17 2.33 -0.96
N MET A 222 -7.36 1.76 -1.15
CA MET A 222 -8.62 2.35 -0.66
C MET A 222 -8.65 2.45 0.87
N ILE A 223 -8.27 1.38 1.59
CA ILE A 223 -8.19 1.40 3.06
C ILE A 223 -7.14 2.41 3.52
N PHE A 224 -6.00 2.49 2.82
CA PHE A 224 -4.90 3.39 3.16
C PHE A 224 -5.31 4.86 3.19
N ILE A 225 -6.21 5.28 2.32
CA ILE A 225 -6.66 6.68 2.21
C ILE A 225 -7.80 7.04 3.15
N LEU A 226 -8.59 6.10 3.66
CA LEU A 226 -9.74 6.40 4.52
C LEU A 226 -9.41 7.31 5.71
N PRO A 227 -8.28 7.14 6.43
CA PRO A 227 -7.91 8.03 7.53
C PRO A 227 -7.23 9.34 7.09
N ARG A 228 -6.83 9.48 5.84
CA ARG A 228 -5.98 10.61 5.36
C ARG A 228 -6.44 11.14 3.99
N ALA A 229 -5.79 12.18 3.47
CA ALA A 229 -5.98 12.66 2.10
C ALA A 229 -5.28 11.74 1.08
N VAL A 230 -5.82 11.70 -0.14
CA VAL A 230 -5.16 11.05 -1.29
C VAL A 230 -4.18 12.05 -1.89
N VAL A 231 -2.89 11.80 -1.77
CA VAL A 231 -1.83 12.60 -2.42
C VAL A 231 -0.89 11.69 -3.21
N PRO A 232 -0.41 12.10 -4.40
CA PRO A 232 0.44 11.26 -5.24
C PRO A 232 1.76 10.89 -4.57
N SER A 233 2.27 11.74 -3.69
CA SER A 233 3.51 11.51 -2.93
C SER A 233 3.44 10.30 -1.99
N ASN A 234 2.24 9.85 -1.60
CA ASN A 234 2.08 8.65 -0.78
C ASN A 234 2.33 7.36 -1.55
N PHE A 235 2.29 7.38 -2.88
CA PHE A 235 2.40 6.21 -3.75
C PHE A 235 3.72 6.14 -4.52
N GLN A 236 4.80 6.62 -3.91
CA GLN A 236 6.15 6.53 -4.47
C GLN A 236 6.63 5.08 -4.51
N THR A 237 7.64 4.81 -5.34
CA THR A 237 8.29 3.51 -5.44
C THR A 237 8.78 2.97 -4.09
N SER A 238 9.18 3.85 -3.15
CA SER A 238 9.55 3.49 -1.77
C SER A 238 8.44 2.72 -1.04
N LEU A 239 7.15 3.01 -1.31
CA LEU A 239 6.03 2.26 -0.76
C LEU A 239 6.11 0.78 -1.11
N THR A 240 6.41 0.46 -2.36
CA THR A 240 6.56 -0.94 -2.80
C THR A 240 7.71 -1.63 -2.07
N PHE A 241 8.85 -0.95 -1.88
CA PHE A 241 9.97 -1.51 -1.13
C PHE A 241 9.62 -1.78 0.35
N PHE A 242 8.83 -0.91 0.98
CA PHE A 242 8.32 -1.19 2.34
C PHE A 242 7.42 -2.43 2.37
N ILE A 243 6.56 -2.60 1.35
CA ILE A 243 5.70 -3.79 1.24
C ILE A 243 6.55 -5.06 1.05
N TYR A 244 7.61 -5.00 0.24
CA TYR A 244 8.58 -6.11 0.12
C TYR A 244 9.29 -6.41 1.43
N ALA A 245 9.75 -5.39 2.15
CA ALA A 245 10.38 -5.57 3.46
C ALA A 245 9.43 -6.26 4.47
N ILE A 246 8.17 -5.84 4.49
CA ILE A 246 7.10 -6.45 5.30
C ILE A 246 6.89 -7.91 4.91
N LEU A 247 6.81 -8.18 3.61
CA LEU A 247 6.62 -9.53 3.07
C LEU A 247 7.77 -10.47 3.45
N LEU A 248 9.01 -10.00 3.31
CA LEU A 248 10.20 -10.78 3.63
C LEU A 248 10.33 -11.02 5.14
N LEU A 249 10.05 -9.99 5.94
CA LEU A 249 10.08 -10.08 7.41
C LEU A 249 9.06 -11.10 7.92
N GLY A 250 7.88 -11.15 7.32
CA GLY A 250 6.81 -12.07 7.72
C GLY A 250 6.93 -13.47 7.10
N GLY A 251 7.68 -13.62 6.00
CA GLY A 251 7.81 -14.86 5.25
C GLY A 251 6.96 -14.91 3.98
N ALA A 252 7.61 -14.76 2.83
CA ALA A 252 6.99 -14.55 1.52
C ALA A 252 6.08 -15.70 1.02
N ALA A 253 6.33 -16.94 1.44
CA ALA A 253 5.60 -18.12 0.99
C ALA A 253 4.47 -18.56 1.95
N THR A 254 4.06 -17.68 2.87
CA THR A 254 2.99 -17.98 3.84
C THR A 254 1.86 -16.97 3.71
N VAL A 255 0.62 -17.39 4.04
CA VAL A 255 -0.55 -16.49 3.98
C VAL A 255 -0.61 -15.56 5.20
N LEU A 256 -0.21 -16.03 6.36
CA LEU A 256 -0.20 -15.24 7.59
C LEU A 256 1.05 -14.37 7.74
N GLY A 257 2.13 -14.71 7.02
CA GLY A 257 3.39 -13.96 7.06
C GLY A 257 3.23 -12.46 6.80
N PRO A 258 2.61 -12.05 5.69
CA PRO A 258 2.41 -10.63 5.38
C PRO A 258 1.67 -9.85 6.48
N ILE A 259 0.73 -10.50 7.17
CA ILE A 259 -0.03 -9.89 8.28
C ILE A 259 0.87 -9.69 9.49
N ILE A 260 1.57 -10.75 9.90
CA ILE A 260 2.52 -10.69 11.02
C ILE A 260 3.67 -9.72 10.71
N GLY A 261 4.20 -9.77 9.48
CA GLY A 261 5.25 -8.88 9.02
C GLY A 261 4.85 -7.40 9.08
N SER A 262 3.61 -7.06 8.70
CA SER A 262 3.12 -5.69 8.77
C SER A 262 3.00 -5.19 10.22
N ILE A 263 2.54 -6.02 11.13
CA ILE A 263 2.44 -5.70 12.55
C ILE A 263 3.84 -5.45 13.14
N ILE A 264 4.78 -6.36 12.92
CA ILE A 264 6.15 -6.23 13.41
C ILE A 264 6.82 -4.98 12.84
N PHE A 265 6.71 -4.77 11.52
CA PHE A 265 7.34 -3.64 10.83
C PHE A 265 6.87 -2.31 11.40
N TRP A 266 5.56 -2.10 11.55
CA TRP A 266 5.01 -0.84 12.04
C TRP A 266 5.24 -0.64 13.53
N CYS A 267 5.17 -1.70 14.35
CA CYS A 267 5.56 -1.66 15.76
C CYS A 267 7.01 -1.21 15.91
N CYS A 268 7.95 -1.83 15.19
CA CYS A 268 9.37 -1.47 15.24
C CYS A 268 9.63 -0.06 14.71
N SER A 269 8.98 0.32 13.60
CA SER A 269 9.11 1.66 13.00
C SER A 269 8.61 2.76 13.93
N ARG A 270 7.54 2.52 14.68
CA ARG A 270 7.01 3.47 15.66
C ARG A 270 7.92 3.59 16.87
N SER A 271 8.30 2.45 17.44
CA SER A 271 9.22 2.41 18.60
C SER A 271 10.53 3.12 18.29
N SER A 272 11.10 2.94 17.10
CA SER A 272 12.33 3.61 16.67
C SER A 272 12.18 5.13 16.55
N ARG A 273 11.03 5.62 16.09
CA ARG A 273 10.76 7.08 16.00
C ARG A 273 10.62 7.72 17.39
N ASP A 274 9.94 7.05 18.29
CA ASP A 274 9.69 7.56 19.64
C ASP A 274 10.94 7.47 20.55
N SER A 275 11.86 6.55 20.26
CA SER A 275 13.16 6.44 20.95
C SER A 275 14.22 7.40 20.42
N SER A 276 14.03 7.99 19.22
CA SER A 276 14.96 8.97 18.65
C SER A 276 14.89 10.27 19.46
N PRO A 277 16.02 10.85 19.90
CA PRO A 277 16.01 12.15 20.58
C PRO A 277 15.39 13.20 19.67
N ALA A 278 14.40 13.93 20.21
CA ALA A 278 13.69 14.96 19.45
C ALA A 278 14.67 15.94 18.81
N PRO A 279 14.49 16.34 17.55
CA PRO A 279 15.39 17.25 16.83
C PRO A 279 15.56 18.61 17.50
N SER A 280 14.67 18.96 18.44
CA SER A 280 14.78 20.17 19.28
C SER A 280 16.00 20.16 20.20
N ARG A 281 16.55 19.00 20.60
CA ARG A 281 17.80 18.94 21.38
C ARG A 281 19.06 19.09 20.54
N LEU A 282 18.99 18.81 19.23
CA LEU A 282 20.08 19.05 18.29
C LEU A 282 20.15 20.52 17.82
N ALA A 283 19.03 21.26 17.96
CA ALA A 283 19.02 22.69 17.62
C ALA A 283 19.92 23.56 18.54
N GLY A 284 20.30 23.07 19.71
CA GLY A 284 21.22 23.71 20.64
C GLY A 284 22.68 23.35 20.44
N CYS A 285 23.02 22.43 19.53
CA CYS A 285 24.42 22.07 19.28
C CYS A 285 25.08 23.08 18.31
N PRO A 286 26.14 23.80 18.72
CA PRO A 286 26.80 24.82 17.89
C PRO A 286 27.29 24.29 16.55
N SER A 287 27.71 23.02 16.48
CA SER A 287 28.19 22.37 15.27
C SER A 287 27.06 22.11 14.25
N CYS A 288 25.80 21.79 14.71
CA CYS A 288 24.66 21.63 13.83
C CYS A 288 24.13 22.94 13.27
N GLN A 289 24.24 24.04 14.02
CA GLN A 289 23.90 25.38 13.53
C GLN A 289 24.90 25.86 12.47
N ALA A 290 26.17 25.55 12.64
CA ALA A 290 27.23 25.85 11.65
C ALA A 290 26.99 25.09 10.34
N PHE A 291 26.61 23.80 10.40
CA PHE A 291 26.33 22.98 9.23
C PHE A 291 25.06 23.43 8.48
N ARG A 292 24.02 23.87 9.21
CA ARG A 292 22.81 24.47 8.62
C ARG A 292 23.09 25.80 7.95
N ARG A 293 23.91 26.66 8.54
CA ARG A 293 24.35 27.94 7.94
C ARG A 293 25.19 27.73 6.69
N ALA A 294 26.10 26.77 6.69
CA ALA A 294 26.91 26.42 5.53
C ALA A 294 26.05 25.91 4.35
N ARG A 295 25.03 25.11 4.63
CA ARG A 295 24.10 24.58 3.59
C ARG A 295 23.19 25.67 3.03
N CYS A 296 22.71 26.62 3.84
CA CYS A 296 21.93 27.75 3.36
C CYS A 296 22.79 28.75 2.58
N ALA A 297 24.05 28.90 2.91
CA ALA A 297 24.98 29.77 2.19
C ALA A 297 25.36 29.20 0.81
N SER A 298 25.54 27.87 0.68
CA SER A 298 25.80 27.24 -0.62
C SER A 298 24.58 27.30 -1.55
N PHE A 299 23.36 27.19 -1.00
CA PHE A 299 22.13 27.27 -1.79
C PHE A 299 21.81 28.68 -2.30
N SER A 300 22.25 29.72 -1.58
CA SER A 300 22.05 31.11 -2.00
C SER A 300 23.08 31.60 -3.04
N LEU A 301 24.19 30.90 -3.24
CA LEU A 301 25.21 31.20 -4.24
C LEU A 301 24.87 30.63 -5.63
N GLU A 302 24.14 29.55 -5.72
CA GLU A 302 23.75 28.95 -7.00
C GLU A 302 22.62 29.68 -7.71
N TRP A 303 21.84 30.53 -7.03
CA TRP A 303 20.74 31.31 -7.62
C TRP A 303 21.15 32.72 -8.07
N ARG A 304 22.41 33.14 -7.89
CA ARG A 304 22.89 34.44 -8.38
C ARG A 304 23.66 34.39 -9.70
N SER A 305 23.76 33.23 -10.33
CA SER A 305 24.48 33.03 -11.61
C SER A 305 23.62 32.44 -12.72
N CYS A 306 22.29 32.68 -12.70
CA CYS A 306 21.40 32.50 -13.84
C CYS A 306 20.63 33.78 -14.11
#